data_da98b37b2dcf3f5ef236c31e696a0f83
#
_entry.id   da98b37b2dcf3f5ef236c31e696a0f83
#
_cell.length_a   1.000
_cell.length_b   1.000
_cell.length_c   1.000
_cell.angle_alpha   90.00
_cell.angle_beta   90.00
_cell.angle_gamma   90.00
#
_symmetry.space_group_name_H-M   'P 1'
#
loop_
_entity.id
_entity.type
_entity.pdbx_description
1 polymer ?
#
loop_
_entity_poly.entity_id
_entity_poly.type
_entity_poly.pdbx_seq_one_letter_code
_entity_poly.pdbx_strand_id
1 'polypeptide(L)' 'MVENWKEEKGFLSRSFEFNDFQEAFTFMTRVAFLAEKLNHHPNWKNAYNKVSIHLTTHDAKNEITHKDYELANAINNII' A
#
# COMPACT_ATOMS: atom_id res chain seq x y z
N MET A 1 12.19 9.24 3.61
CA MET A 1 11.23 9.13 2.48
C MET A 1 11.22 7.72 1.92
N VAL A 2 10.03 7.19 1.65
CA VAL A 2 9.93 5.83 1.13
C VAL A 2 10.03 5.85 -0.40
N GLU A 3 10.90 5.01 -0.92
CA GLU A 3 11.19 4.95 -2.34
C GLU A 3 9.95 4.56 -3.16
N ASN A 4 9.71 5.28 -4.26
CA ASN A 4 8.64 5.01 -5.22
C ASN A 4 7.21 5.30 -4.74
N TRP A 5 7.06 5.90 -3.58
CA TRP A 5 5.75 6.31 -3.09
C TRP A 5 5.63 7.82 -3.16
N LYS A 6 4.45 8.30 -3.55
CA LYS A 6 4.15 9.74 -3.64
C LYS A 6 3.32 10.19 -2.46
N GLU A 7 3.64 11.36 -1.93
CA GLU A 7 2.80 11.98 -0.90
C GLU A 7 1.87 12.96 -1.59
N GLU A 8 0.58 12.70 -1.48
CA GLU A 8 -0.41 13.47 -2.22
C GLU A 8 -1.72 13.53 -1.45
N LYS A 9 -2.16 14.74 -1.12
CA LYS A 9 -3.46 14.97 -0.47
C LYS A 9 -3.65 14.15 0.81
N GLY A 10 -2.61 14.02 1.61
CA GLY A 10 -2.69 13.28 2.86
C GLY A 10 -2.55 11.77 2.71
N PHE A 11 -2.24 11.30 1.51
CA PHE A 11 -2.02 9.88 1.23
C PHE A 11 -0.61 9.63 0.75
N LEU A 12 -0.09 8.46 1.12
CA LEU A 12 1.14 7.93 0.57
C LEU A 12 0.70 6.90 -0.48
N SER A 13 0.98 7.15 -1.75
CA SER A 13 0.36 6.41 -2.85
C SER A 13 1.37 5.77 -3.77
N ARG A 14 1.05 4.57 -4.26
CA ARG A 14 1.84 3.87 -5.26
C ARG A 14 0.94 2.95 -6.07
N SER A 15 1.22 2.86 -7.38
CA SER A 15 0.52 1.94 -8.27
C SER A 15 1.49 0.87 -8.76
N PHE A 16 0.94 -0.32 -8.99
CA PHE A 16 1.72 -1.50 -9.40
C PHE A 16 1.05 -2.13 -10.61
N GLU A 17 1.86 -2.65 -11.53
CA GLU A 17 1.34 -3.37 -12.68
C GLU A 17 2.02 -4.72 -12.76
N PHE A 18 1.22 -5.77 -12.96
CA PHE A 18 1.69 -7.15 -13.00
C PHE A 18 1.39 -7.75 -14.36
N ASN A 19 1.79 -9.01 -14.58
CA ASN A 19 1.53 -9.68 -15.85
C ASN A 19 0.07 -10.06 -16.02
N ASP A 20 -0.60 -10.42 -14.92
CA ASP A 20 -1.98 -10.87 -14.98
C ASP A 20 -2.66 -10.67 -13.63
N PHE A 21 -3.93 -11.06 -13.57
CA PHE A 21 -4.72 -10.92 -12.36
C PHE A 21 -4.19 -11.79 -11.22
N GLN A 22 -3.75 -12.99 -11.54
CA GLN A 22 -3.25 -13.90 -10.50
C GLN A 22 -2.05 -13.30 -9.78
N GLU A 23 -1.13 -12.71 -10.52
CA GLU A 23 0.03 -12.05 -9.91
C GLU A 23 -0.40 -10.86 -9.06
N ALA A 24 -1.33 -10.07 -9.59
CA ALA A 24 -1.83 -8.90 -8.86
C ALA A 24 -2.49 -9.31 -7.56
N PHE A 25 -3.34 -10.33 -7.61
CA PHE A 25 -4.07 -10.77 -6.42
C PHE A 25 -3.15 -11.46 -5.41
N THR A 26 -2.15 -12.19 -5.89
CA THR A 26 -1.14 -12.79 -5.01
C THR A 26 -0.39 -11.70 -4.25
N PHE A 27 0.00 -10.64 -4.96
CA PHE A 27 0.63 -9.49 -4.33
C PHE A 27 -0.28 -8.87 -3.27
N MET A 28 -1.56 -8.67 -3.60
CA MET A 28 -2.51 -8.11 -2.63
C MET A 28 -2.66 -8.99 -1.40
N THR A 29 -2.67 -10.30 -1.59
CA THR A 29 -2.75 -11.23 -0.47
C THR A 29 -1.55 -11.07 0.46
N ARG A 30 -0.36 -10.93 -0.10
CA ARG A 30 0.84 -10.71 0.71
C ARG A 30 0.78 -9.38 1.45
N VAL A 31 0.29 -8.34 0.77
CA VAL A 31 0.12 -7.03 1.42
C VAL A 31 -0.89 -7.12 2.55
N ALA A 32 -1.95 -7.92 2.36
CA ALA A 32 -2.96 -8.11 3.40
C ALA A 32 -2.35 -8.67 4.68
N PHE A 33 -1.43 -9.64 4.56
CA PHE A 33 -0.75 -10.19 5.73
C PHE A 33 0.12 -9.15 6.42
N LEU A 34 0.82 -8.32 5.64
CA LEU A 34 1.63 -7.25 6.21
C LEU A 34 0.76 -6.23 6.94
N ALA A 35 -0.37 -5.86 6.34
CA ALA A 35 -1.29 -4.90 6.93
C ALA A 35 -1.83 -5.41 8.27
N GLU A 36 -2.19 -6.70 8.33
CA GLU A 36 -2.65 -7.30 9.58
C GLU A 36 -1.57 -7.32 10.63
N LYS A 37 -0.36 -7.67 10.23
CA LYS A 37 0.77 -7.74 11.16
C LYS A 37 1.07 -6.37 11.77
N LEU A 38 0.98 -5.32 10.98
CA LEU A 38 1.28 -3.97 11.44
C LEU A 38 0.03 -3.26 11.99
N ASN A 39 -1.12 -3.91 11.89
CA ASN A 39 -2.41 -3.36 12.31
C ASN A 39 -2.66 -2.00 11.68
N HIS A 40 -2.35 -1.89 10.39
CA HIS A 40 -2.56 -0.68 9.61
C HIS A 40 -2.98 -1.08 8.21
N HIS A 41 -4.20 -0.70 7.80
CA HIS A 41 -4.84 -1.27 6.62
C HIS A 41 -4.86 -0.27 5.46
N PRO A 42 -4.59 -0.74 4.24
CA PRO A 42 -4.53 0.14 3.09
C PRO A 42 -5.91 0.49 2.54
N ASN A 43 -5.98 1.65 1.90
CA ASN A 43 -7.08 1.98 1.01
C ASN A 43 -6.58 1.65 -0.38
N TRP A 44 -7.17 0.66 -1.04
CA TRP A 44 -6.62 0.17 -2.29
C TRP A 44 -7.70 -0.28 -3.25
N LYS A 45 -7.30 -0.42 -4.51
CA LYS A 45 -8.19 -0.99 -5.52
C LYS A 45 -7.39 -1.82 -6.51
N ASN A 46 -8.08 -2.77 -7.12
CA ASN A 46 -7.49 -3.66 -8.12
C ASN A 46 -8.36 -3.64 -9.38
N ALA A 47 -7.71 -3.49 -10.52
CA ALA A 47 -8.34 -3.61 -11.82
C ALA A 47 -7.47 -4.53 -12.67
N TYR A 48 -7.89 -5.80 -12.78
CA TYR A 48 -7.19 -6.85 -13.50
C TYR A 48 -5.73 -6.99 -13.01
N ASN A 49 -4.75 -6.50 -13.79
CA ASN A 49 -3.33 -6.63 -13.43
C ASN A 49 -2.77 -5.41 -12.70
N LYS A 50 -3.62 -4.46 -12.35
CA LYS A 50 -3.18 -3.22 -11.73
C LYS A 50 -3.68 -3.11 -10.30
N VAL A 51 -2.81 -2.65 -9.41
CA VAL A 51 -3.16 -2.43 -8.00
C VAL A 51 -2.71 -1.03 -7.62
N SER A 52 -3.62 -0.26 -7.05
CA SER A 52 -3.32 1.08 -6.55
C SER A 52 -3.49 1.08 -5.04
N ILE A 53 -2.47 1.52 -4.31
CA ILE A 53 -2.49 1.54 -2.85
C ILE A 53 -2.34 2.97 -2.36
N HIS A 54 -3.20 3.36 -1.43
CA HIS A 54 -3.18 4.67 -0.81
C HIS A 54 -3.18 4.48 0.70
N LEU A 55 -2.16 4.99 1.37
CA LEU A 55 -2.02 4.82 2.80
C LEU A 55 -2.22 6.15 3.51
N THR A 56 -2.99 6.12 4.57
CA THR A 56 -3.20 7.29 5.42
C THR A 56 -3.55 6.80 6.82
N THR A 57 -3.39 7.65 7.82
CA THR A 57 -3.71 7.29 9.19
C THR A 57 -4.98 8.02 9.61
N HIS A 58 -6.07 7.26 9.76
CA HIS A 58 -7.37 7.83 10.11
C HIS A 58 -7.35 8.53 11.48
N ASP A 59 -6.65 7.94 12.44
CA ASP A 59 -6.58 8.49 13.78
C ASP A 59 -5.89 9.85 13.81
N ALA A 60 -5.09 10.15 12.79
CA ALA A 60 -4.38 11.42 12.67
C ALA A 60 -5.07 12.32 11.64
N LYS A 61 -6.41 12.25 11.54
CA LYS A 61 -7.23 13.06 10.64
C LYS A 61 -6.82 12.87 9.18
N ASN A 62 -6.55 11.63 8.79
CA ASN A 62 -6.17 11.27 7.43
C ASN A 62 -4.87 11.94 7.00
N GLU A 63 -3.89 11.92 7.90
CA GLU A 63 -2.56 12.42 7.59
C GLU A 63 -1.58 11.24 7.52
N ILE A 64 -0.47 11.47 6.81
CA ILE A 64 0.60 10.47 6.71
C ILE A 64 1.39 10.47 8.02
N THR A 65 1.59 9.28 8.59
CA THR A 65 2.38 9.12 9.81
C THR A 65 3.40 8.01 9.61
N HIS A 66 4.19 7.73 10.66
CA HIS A 66 5.18 6.65 10.61
C HIS A 66 4.53 5.30 10.29
N LYS A 67 3.25 5.10 10.61
CA LYS A 67 2.55 3.86 10.30
C LYS A 67 2.46 3.64 8.80
N ASP A 68 2.25 4.71 8.05
CA ASP A 68 2.15 4.63 6.60
C ASP A 68 3.51 4.34 5.98
N TYR A 69 4.55 5.00 6.47
CA TYR A 69 5.90 4.75 5.99
C TYR A 69 6.35 3.32 6.30
N GLU A 70 5.99 2.83 7.48
CA GLU A 70 6.34 1.47 7.87
C GLU A 70 5.71 0.44 6.94
N LEU A 71 4.41 0.59 6.65
CA LEU A 71 3.73 -0.34 5.76
C LEU A 71 4.25 -0.20 4.33
N ALA A 72 4.50 1.02 3.86
CA ALA A 72 5.04 1.22 2.52
C ALA A 72 6.41 0.57 2.36
N ASN A 73 7.28 0.68 3.36
CA ASN A 73 8.57 0.01 3.35
C ASN A 73 8.43 -1.50 3.32
N ALA A 74 7.50 -2.04 4.11
CA ALA A 74 7.25 -3.48 4.14
C ALA A 74 6.77 -3.97 2.77
N ILE A 75 5.89 -3.20 2.12
CA ILE A 75 5.42 -3.53 0.78
C ILE A 75 6.57 -3.50 -0.22
N ASN A 76 7.43 -2.49 -0.14
CA ASN A 76 8.59 -2.39 -1.04
C ASN A 76 9.48 -3.62 -0.93
N ASN A 77 9.57 -4.21 0.26
CA ASN A 77 10.46 -5.35 0.49
C ASN A 77 9.93 -6.67 -0.09
N ILE A 78 8.67 -6.73 -0.49
CA ILE A 78 8.11 -7.96 -1.05
C ILE A 78 7.93 -7.91 -2.57
N ILE A 79 8.37 -6.85 -3.20
CA ILE A 79 8.25 -6.70 -4.66
C ILE A 79 9.46 -7.26 -5.36
#